data_2fa770eb060ae1263030d8a73729d8d0
#
_entry.id   2fa770eb060ae1263030d8a73729d8d0
#
_cell.length_a   1.000
_cell.length_b   1.000
_cell.length_c   1.000
_cell.angle_alpha   90.00
_cell.angle_beta   90.00
_cell.angle_gamma   90.00
#
_symmetry.space_group_name_H-M   'P 1'
#
loop_
_entity.id
_entity.type
_entity.pdbx_description
1 polymer ?
#
loop_
_entity_poly.entity_id
_entity_poly.type
_entity_poly.pdbx_seq_one_letter_code
_entity_poly.pdbx_strand_id
1 'polypeptide(L)'
;MLDHFGIKCRAPEITVPFYEQCLASLGIVVVRRQPQFKAVTLQRPDMAIRLWIGEGDDAWKASAGVMRLHLAFRADSKEAVDAFYETGMRLGAEDNGPPGFRRPTSYEAFMFDPEGNNIEAIWQTERPFPRT
;
A
#
# COMPACT_ATOMS: atom_id res chain seq x y z
N MET A 1 -4.63 -1.04 -19.22
CA MET A 1 -3.83 -0.14 -18.35
C MET A 1 -4.74 0.40 -17.26
N LEU A 2 -4.27 0.40 -16.00
CA LEU A 2 -5.09 0.86 -14.87
C LEU A 2 -5.03 2.38 -14.74
N ASP A 3 -6.18 3.02 -14.57
CA ASP A 3 -6.31 4.43 -14.17
C ASP A 3 -6.20 4.56 -12.64
N HIS A 4 -6.97 3.75 -11.93
CA HIS A 4 -6.95 3.68 -10.48
C HIS A 4 -7.42 2.30 -10.00
N PHE A 5 -7.14 2.00 -8.74
CA PHE A 5 -7.72 0.86 -8.06
C PHE A 5 -8.14 1.25 -6.65
N GLY A 6 -9.01 0.48 -6.06
CA GLY A 6 -9.58 0.77 -4.74
C GLY A 6 -9.41 -0.36 -3.75
N ILE A 7 -9.11 0.02 -2.51
CA ILE A 7 -9.16 -0.84 -1.35
C ILE A 7 -10.37 -0.42 -0.52
N LYS A 8 -11.36 -1.29 -0.42
CA LYS A 8 -12.46 -1.10 0.51
C LYS A 8 -12.04 -1.61 1.88
N CYS A 9 -12.41 -0.90 2.92
CA CYS A 9 -12.06 -1.28 4.29
C CYS A 9 -13.27 -1.30 5.22
N ARG A 10 -13.19 -2.16 6.24
CA ARG A 10 -14.20 -2.28 7.29
C ARG A 10 -14.02 -1.21 8.36
N ALA A 11 -12.77 -0.85 8.63
CA ALA A 11 -12.40 0.14 9.64
C ALA A 11 -11.55 1.25 8.99
N PRO A 12 -12.19 2.17 8.23
CA PRO A 12 -11.46 3.24 7.54
C PRO A 12 -10.72 4.17 8.49
N GLU A 13 -11.21 4.35 9.71
CA GLU A 13 -10.56 5.15 10.76
C GLU A 13 -9.19 4.59 11.18
N ILE A 14 -8.92 3.32 10.91
CA ILE A 14 -7.63 2.66 11.17
C ILE A 14 -6.84 2.51 9.86
N THR A 15 -7.50 2.04 8.80
CA THR A 15 -6.84 1.66 7.54
C THR A 15 -6.38 2.88 6.74
N VAL A 16 -7.18 3.95 6.69
CA VAL A 16 -6.82 5.15 5.93
C VAL A 16 -5.56 5.82 6.51
N PRO A 17 -5.48 6.13 7.82
CA PRO A 17 -4.26 6.71 8.39
C PRO A 17 -3.03 5.80 8.27
N PHE A 18 -3.23 4.49 8.36
CA PHE A 18 -2.16 3.51 8.17
C PHE A 18 -1.50 3.66 6.79
N TYR A 19 -2.30 3.63 5.73
CA TYR A 19 -1.78 3.79 4.37
C TYR A 19 -1.21 5.18 4.12
N GLU A 20 -1.85 6.22 4.63
CA GLU A 20 -1.36 7.59 4.48
C GLU A 20 0.06 7.74 5.03
N GLN A 21 0.33 7.16 6.19
CA GLN A 21 1.65 7.25 6.83
C GLN A 21 2.67 6.31 6.19
N CYS A 22 2.32 5.05 5.93
CA CYS A 22 3.24 4.09 5.33
C CYS A 22 3.65 4.48 3.91
N LEU A 23 2.69 4.90 3.09
CA LEU A 23 2.93 5.24 1.69
C LEU A 23 3.65 6.58 1.52
N ALA A 24 3.58 7.48 2.51
CA ALA A 24 4.36 8.72 2.49
C ALA A 24 5.86 8.47 2.38
N SER A 25 6.36 7.39 3.00
CA SER A 25 7.76 6.95 2.90
C SER A 25 8.18 6.59 1.47
N LEU A 26 7.21 6.28 0.62
CA LEU A 26 7.40 5.92 -0.79
C LEU A 26 7.08 7.08 -1.75
N GLY A 27 6.83 8.28 -1.21
CA GLY A 27 6.46 9.46 -2.01
C GLY A 27 5.02 9.43 -2.52
N ILE A 28 4.18 8.53 -2.01
CA ILE A 28 2.76 8.42 -2.35
C ILE A 28 1.97 9.20 -1.31
N VAL A 29 1.27 10.24 -1.73
CA VAL A 29 0.62 11.21 -0.85
C VAL A 29 -0.85 11.35 -1.15
N VAL A 30 -1.62 11.83 -0.18
CA VAL A 30 -3.04 12.13 -0.37
C VAL A 30 -3.21 13.31 -1.32
N VAL A 31 -3.93 13.07 -2.41
CA VAL A 31 -4.28 14.10 -3.40
C VAL A 31 -5.75 14.51 -3.34
N ARG A 32 -6.60 13.72 -2.70
CA ARG A 32 -8.00 14.02 -2.51
C ARG A 32 -8.54 13.37 -1.25
N ARG A 33 -9.39 14.10 -0.51
CA ARG A 33 -10.17 13.57 0.62
C ARG A 33 -11.66 13.58 0.28
N GLN A 34 -12.34 12.51 0.65
CA GLN A 34 -13.76 12.33 0.44
C GLN A 34 -14.43 11.91 1.75
N PRO A 35 -14.68 12.85 2.67
CA PRO A 35 -15.20 12.55 4.03
C PRO A 35 -16.51 11.77 4.02
N GLN A 36 -17.37 12.01 3.02
CA GLN A 36 -18.66 11.32 2.89
C GLN A 36 -18.51 9.79 2.68
N PHE A 37 -17.36 9.34 2.20
CA PHE A 37 -17.01 7.92 2.03
C PHE A 37 -15.93 7.47 3.01
N LYS A 38 -15.55 8.32 3.96
CA LYS A 38 -14.39 8.12 4.84
C LYS A 38 -13.16 7.69 4.05
N ALA A 39 -12.94 8.33 2.91
CA ALA A 39 -11.98 7.89 1.90
C ALA A 39 -10.94 8.95 1.59
N VAL A 40 -9.81 8.45 1.09
CA VAL A 40 -8.73 9.24 0.49
C VAL A 40 -8.35 8.66 -0.86
N THR A 41 -7.86 9.52 -1.73
CA THR A 41 -7.14 9.10 -2.94
C THR A 41 -5.68 9.47 -2.76
N LEU A 42 -4.80 8.50 -2.97
CA LEU A 42 -3.35 8.67 -2.88
C LEU A 42 -2.75 8.52 -4.27
N GLN A 43 -1.69 9.27 -4.50
CA GLN A 43 -0.96 9.23 -5.76
C GLN A 43 0.49 9.62 -5.54
N ARG A 44 1.38 8.98 -6.27
CA ARG A 44 2.73 9.46 -6.44
C ARG A 44 2.74 10.47 -7.59
N PRO A 45 3.30 11.70 -7.41
CA PRO A 45 3.16 12.77 -8.40
C PRO A 45 3.72 12.47 -9.79
N ASP A 46 4.71 11.57 -9.87
CA ASP A 46 5.35 11.13 -11.13
C ASP A 46 4.63 9.94 -11.79
N MET A 47 3.50 9.50 -11.23
CA MET A 47 2.75 8.33 -11.73
C MET A 47 1.29 8.68 -12.00
N ALA A 48 0.74 8.06 -13.05
CA ALA A 48 -0.65 8.26 -13.43
C ALA A 48 -1.65 7.47 -12.57
N ILE A 49 -1.22 6.33 -12.01
CA ILE A 49 -2.10 5.44 -11.23
C ILE A 49 -2.42 6.06 -9.87
N ARG A 50 -3.70 6.01 -9.50
CA ARG A 50 -4.19 6.46 -8.21
C ARG A 50 -4.70 5.27 -7.38
N LEU A 51 -4.54 5.38 -6.07
CA LEU A 51 -5.07 4.44 -5.10
C LEU A 51 -6.17 5.11 -4.30
N TRP A 52 -7.38 4.57 -4.36
CA TRP A 52 -8.49 4.96 -3.52
C TRP A 52 -8.60 4.03 -2.32
N ILE A 53 -8.75 4.57 -1.12
CA ILE A 53 -8.96 3.78 0.11
C ILE A 53 -10.13 4.39 0.86
N GLY A 54 -11.14 3.58 1.17
CA GLY A 54 -12.31 4.07 1.86
C GLY A 54 -13.24 2.99 2.37
N GLU A 55 -14.31 3.42 3.03
CA GLU A 55 -15.29 2.51 3.60
C GLU A 55 -16.01 1.70 2.52
N GLY A 56 -16.11 0.39 2.73
CA GLY A 56 -16.98 -0.46 1.91
C GLY A 56 -18.45 -0.24 2.28
N ASP A 57 -19.34 -0.31 1.30
CA ASP A 57 -20.78 -0.28 1.54
C ASP A 57 -21.28 -1.54 2.28
N ASP A 58 -22.54 -1.51 2.72
CA ASP A 58 -23.12 -2.61 3.50
C ASP A 58 -23.14 -3.93 2.71
N ALA A 59 -23.40 -3.88 1.42
CA ALA A 59 -23.40 -5.07 0.57
C ALA A 59 -22.00 -5.70 0.50
N TRP A 60 -20.97 -4.87 0.35
CA TRP A 60 -19.59 -5.34 0.38
C TRP A 60 -19.22 -5.91 1.75
N LYS A 61 -19.59 -5.23 2.85
CA LYS A 61 -19.32 -5.69 4.22
C LYS A 61 -20.02 -7.02 4.54
N ALA A 62 -21.19 -7.23 3.98
CA ALA A 62 -21.97 -8.47 4.15
C ALA A 62 -21.46 -9.63 3.28
N SER A 63 -20.60 -9.36 2.29
CA SER A 63 -20.04 -10.41 1.45
C SER A 63 -19.15 -11.34 2.28
N ALA A 64 -19.36 -12.64 2.16
CA ALA A 64 -18.67 -13.66 2.95
C ALA A 64 -17.22 -13.91 2.52
N GLY A 65 -16.83 -13.44 1.35
CA GLY A 65 -15.49 -13.64 0.79
C GLY A 65 -14.64 -12.41 1.00
N VAL A 66 -13.66 -12.49 1.90
CA VAL A 66 -12.61 -11.46 1.97
C VAL A 66 -11.58 -11.80 0.91
N MET A 67 -11.62 -11.08 -0.21
CA MET A 67 -10.53 -11.16 -1.18
C MET A 67 -9.35 -10.37 -0.61
N ARG A 68 -8.34 -11.09 -0.18
CA ARG A 68 -7.07 -10.48 0.26
C ARG A 68 -6.21 -10.20 -0.97
N LEU A 69 -5.73 -8.97 -1.05
CA LEU A 69 -4.86 -8.53 -2.13
C LEU A 69 -3.39 -8.70 -1.75
N HIS A 70 -2.57 -8.87 -2.77
CA HIS A 70 -1.13 -8.62 -2.69
C HIS A 70 -0.80 -7.38 -3.51
N LEU A 71 -0.25 -6.36 -2.86
CA LEU A 71 0.07 -5.09 -3.48
C LEU A 71 1.55 -4.76 -3.23
N ALA A 72 2.30 -4.59 -4.30
CA ALA A 72 3.70 -4.18 -4.23
C ALA A 72 3.84 -2.72 -4.69
N PHE A 73 4.43 -1.91 -3.84
CA PHE A 73 4.69 -0.50 -4.09
C PHE A 73 6.18 -0.30 -4.37
N ARG A 74 6.49 0.46 -5.41
CA ARG A 74 7.87 0.79 -5.74
C ARG A 74 8.44 1.79 -4.75
N ALA A 75 9.63 1.49 -4.25
CA ALA A 75 10.48 2.40 -3.47
C ALA A 75 11.62 2.93 -4.32
N ASP A 76 12.06 4.15 -4.05
CA ASP A 76 13.19 4.78 -4.74
C ASP A 76 14.56 4.41 -4.13
N SER A 77 14.54 3.88 -2.90
CA SER A 77 15.74 3.48 -2.18
C SER A 77 15.44 2.36 -1.19
N LYS A 78 16.48 1.70 -0.71
CA LYS A 78 16.38 0.72 0.38
C LYS A 78 15.91 1.38 1.67
N GLU A 79 16.36 2.59 1.93
CA GLU A 79 15.96 3.39 3.10
C GLU A 79 14.46 3.69 3.08
N ALA A 80 13.86 3.91 1.91
CA ALA A 80 12.41 4.06 1.77
C ALA A 80 11.66 2.76 2.08
N VAL A 81 12.19 1.60 1.69
CA VAL A 81 11.65 0.28 2.09
C VAL A 81 11.69 0.11 3.60
N ASP A 82 12.83 0.43 4.24
CA ASP A 82 12.98 0.37 5.69
C ASP A 82 11.96 1.27 6.39
N ALA A 83 11.83 2.52 5.94
CA ALA A 83 10.91 3.49 6.53
C ALA A 83 9.43 3.06 6.38
N PHE A 84 9.05 2.48 5.24
CA PHE A 84 7.72 1.89 5.03
C PHE A 84 7.43 0.81 6.06
N TYR A 85 8.34 -0.14 6.24
CA TYR A 85 8.18 -1.23 7.18
C TYR A 85 8.16 -0.76 8.65
N GLU A 86 9.11 0.08 9.05
CA GLU A 86 9.19 0.62 10.41
C GLU A 86 7.92 1.40 10.77
N THR A 87 7.40 2.21 9.85
CA THR A 87 6.15 2.94 10.02
C THR A 87 4.98 1.97 10.25
N GLY A 88 4.86 0.95 9.41
CA GLY A 88 3.81 -0.06 9.53
C GLY A 88 3.88 -0.82 10.86
N MET A 89 5.06 -1.25 11.28
CA MET A 89 5.26 -1.93 12.56
C MET A 89 4.87 -1.04 13.75
N ARG A 90 5.27 0.23 13.72
CA ARG A 90 4.88 1.21 14.75
C ARG A 90 3.36 1.40 14.83
N LEU A 91 2.67 1.30 13.69
CA LEU A 91 1.21 1.40 13.61
C LEU A 91 0.48 0.08 13.87
N GLY A 92 1.21 -0.97 14.25
CA GLY A 92 0.63 -2.27 14.65
C GLY A 92 0.40 -3.25 13.51
N ALA A 93 1.02 -3.08 12.35
CA ALA A 93 0.97 -4.07 11.28
C ALA A 93 1.60 -5.40 11.71
N GLU A 94 1.10 -6.48 11.16
CA GLU A 94 1.70 -7.80 11.34
C GLU A 94 2.85 -7.99 10.34
N ASP A 95 4.00 -8.46 10.84
CA ASP A 95 5.15 -8.77 10.00
C ASP A 95 4.84 -9.94 9.05
N ASN A 96 5.26 -9.77 7.79
CA ASN A 96 5.22 -10.82 6.77
C ASN A 96 6.56 -10.93 6.01
N GLY A 97 7.60 -10.33 6.52
CA GLY A 97 8.95 -10.36 5.97
C GLY A 97 9.67 -9.03 6.18
N PRO A 98 10.63 -8.96 7.12
CA PRO A 98 11.36 -7.72 7.39
C PRO A 98 12.21 -7.29 6.19
N PRO A 99 12.64 -6.01 6.15
CA PRO A 99 13.45 -5.49 5.06
C PRO A 99 14.70 -6.32 4.81
N GLY A 100 14.98 -6.62 3.55
CA GLY A 100 16.16 -7.37 3.16
C GLY A 100 16.19 -7.70 1.68
N PHE A 101 17.34 -8.15 1.22
CA PHE A 101 17.48 -8.69 -0.13
C PHE A 101 16.79 -10.04 -0.24
N ARG A 102 15.87 -10.18 -1.20
CA ARG A 102 15.25 -11.46 -1.59
C ARG A 102 15.90 -12.04 -2.83
N ARG A 103 16.47 -11.17 -3.67
CA ARG A 103 17.28 -11.47 -4.84
C ARG A 103 18.43 -10.47 -4.85
N PRO A 104 19.53 -10.75 -5.59
CA PRO A 104 20.67 -9.81 -5.65
C PRO A 104 20.29 -8.40 -6.10
N THR A 105 19.20 -8.26 -6.87
CA THR A 105 18.76 -7.01 -7.48
C THR A 105 17.51 -6.40 -6.82
N SER A 106 16.95 -7.03 -5.79
CA SER A 106 15.73 -6.52 -5.13
C SER A 106 15.80 -6.56 -3.62
N TYR A 107 15.47 -5.43 -3.01
CA TYR A 107 15.37 -5.23 -1.58
C TYR A 107 13.90 -4.96 -1.22
N GLU A 108 13.33 -5.80 -0.38
CA GLU A 108 11.89 -5.88 -0.19
C GLU A 108 11.53 -5.98 1.29
N ALA A 109 10.33 -5.51 1.64
CA ALA A 109 9.71 -5.73 2.94
C ALA A 109 8.23 -6.00 2.75
N PHE A 110 7.68 -6.86 3.61
CA PHE A 110 6.29 -7.31 3.55
C PHE A 110 5.64 -7.15 4.91
N MET A 111 4.38 -6.74 4.91
CA MET A 111 3.54 -6.74 6.10
C MET A 111 2.07 -6.87 5.72
N PHE A 112 1.22 -7.24 6.68
CA PHE A 112 -0.22 -7.23 6.47
C PHE A 112 -0.78 -5.88 6.90
N ASP A 113 -1.64 -5.31 6.06
CA ASP A 113 -2.39 -4.11 6.41
C ASP A 113 -3.49 -4.43 7.45
N PRO A 114 -4.19 -3.42 8.02
CA PRO A 114 -5.25 -3.67 9.00
C PRO A 114 -6.42 -4.51 8.51
N GLU A 115 -6.61 -4.64 7.20
CA GLU A 115 -7.64 -5.47 6.57
C GLU A 115 -7.13 -6.88 6.20
N GLY A 116 -5.85 -7.17 6.42
CA GLY A 116 -5.23 -8.46 6.12
C GLY A 116 -4.68 -8.59 4.70
N ASN A 117 -4.57 -7.49 3.95
CA ASN A 117 -3.90 -7.50 2.65
C ASN A 117 -2.39 -7.59 2.83
N ASN A 118 -1.75 -8.39 1.97
CA ASN A 118 -0.29 -8.46 1.91
C ASN A 118 0.25 -7.25 1.14
N ILE A 119 0.92 -6.35 1.82
CA ILE A 119 1.53 -5.16 1.20
C ILE A 119 3.05 -5.27 1.24
N GLU A 120 3.65 -4.84 0.15
CA GLU A 120 5.09 -4.92 -0.09
C GLU A 120 5.62 -3.56 -0.50
N ALA A 121 6.80 -3.19 -0.02
CA ALA A 121 7.63 -2.17 -0.62
C ALA A 121 8.83 -2.83 -1.29
N ILE A 122 9.14 -2.45 -2.52
CA ILE A 122 10.22 -3.04 -3.30
C ILE A 122 11.10 -1.98 -3.95
N TRP A 123 12.40 -2.07 -3.69
CA TRP A 123 13.43 -1.37 -4.42
C TRP A 123 14.20 -2.35 -5.31
N GLN A 124 14.40 -1.99 -6.57
CA GLN A 124 15.09 -2.84 -7.54
C GLN A 124 16.16 -2.05 -8.27
N THR A 125 17.33 -2.65 -8.46
CA THR A 125 18.42 -2.08 -9.27
C THR A 125 18.13 -2.20 -10.75
N GLU A 126 17.37 -3.23 -11.15
CA GLU A 126 17.00 -3.49 -12.54
C GLU A 126 15.50 -3.70 -12.66
N ARG A 127 14.94 -3.28 -13.77
CA ARG A 127 13.53 -3.62 -14.08
C ARG A 127 13.48 -5.07 -14.53
N PRO A 128 12.62 -5.90 -13.93
CA PRO A 128 12.53 -7.32 -14.31
C PRO A 128 12.06 -7.54 -15.75
N PHE A 129 11.44 -6.52 -16.34
CA PHE A 129 10.97 -6.55 -17.72
C PHE A 129 11.42 -5.28 -18.45
N PRO A 130 12.18 -5.41 -19.54
CA PRO A 130 12.56 -4.26 -20.36
C PRO A 130 11.31 -3.60 -20.94
N ARG A 131 11.34 -2.29 -21.07
CA ARG A 131 10.31 -1.60 -21.85
C ARG A 131 10.48 -1.99 -23.31
N THR A 132 9.46 -2.56 -23.86
CA THR A 132 9.38 -2.76 -25.33
C THR A 132 9.06 -1.44 -26.00
#